data_a4f6647b7228acbb8b4a7f09c3d77de0
#
_entry.id   a4f6647b7228acbb8b4a7f09c3d77de0
#
_cell.length_a   1.000
_cell.length_b   1.000
_cell.length_c   1.000
_cell.angle_alpha   90.00
_cell.angle_beta   90.00
_cell.angle_gamma   90.00
#
_symmetry.space_group_name_H-M   'P 1'
#
loop_
_entity.id
_entity.type
_entity.pdbx_description
1 polymer ?
#
loop_
_entity_poly.entity_id
_entity_poly.type
_entity_poly.pdbx_seq_one_letter_code
_entity_poly.pdbx_strand_id
1 'polypeptide(L)'
;ELARANVAWAADQAARQDAVILIEALNSFENGPYLLTSTRDASEFARSLERTNVKLQYDIYHMQRMEGNLIATLREYISDIAHIQVADSPGRGEPGTGEIHYPYIFHQLEEIGYREYIGLEYIPSTGNTQDSLAWLLERGRGGEIRAADIDIYGS
;
A
#
# COMPACT_ATOMS: atom_id res chain seq x y z
N GLU A 1 -23.00 9.95 2.37
CA GLU A 1 -23.90 9.08 3.17
C GLU A 1 -23.90 7.63 2.65
N LEU A 2 -24.19 7.38 1.35
CA LEU A 2 -24.31 6.04 0.78
C LEU A 2 -23.03 5.19 0.97
N ALA A 3 -21.86 5.75 0.69
CA ALA A 3 -20.58 5.05 0.86
C ALA A 3 -20.37 4.60 2.31
N ARG A 4 -20.69 5.47 3.29
CA ARG A 4 -20.58 5.15 4.71
C ARG A 4 -21.50 3.99 5.10
N ALA A 5 -22.74 4.02 4.67
CA ALA A 5 -23.70 2.95 4.95
C ALA A 5 -23.26 1.61 4.35
N ASN A 6 -22.78 1.62 3.10
CA ASN A 6 -22.33 0.41 2.41
C ASN A 6 -21.07 -0.18 3.06
N VAL A 7 -20.08 0.65 3.40
CA VAL A 7 -18.84 0.18 4.04
C VAL A 7 -19.13 -0.31 5.46
N ALA A 8 -19.97 0.38 6.23
CA ALA A 8 -20.36 -0.09 7.55
C ALA A 8 -21.06 -1.45 7.49
N TRP A 9 -22.00 -1.63 6.56
CA TRP A 9 -22.63 -2.92 6.33
C TRP A 9 -21.62 -4.00 5.95
N ALA A 10 -20.71 -3.71 5.01
CA ALA A 10 -19.67 -4.65 4.60
C ALA A 10 -18.76 -5.04 5.78
N ALA A 11 -18.38 -4.08 6.62
CA ALA A 11 -17.57 -4.31 7.81
C ALA A 11 -18.31 -5.24 8.82
N ASP A 12 -19.60 -5.01 9.02
CA ASP A 12 -20.42 -5.86 9.90
C ASP A 12 -20.54 -7.31 9.36
N GLN A 13 -20.55 -7.51 8.03
CA GLN A 13 -20.51 -8.87 7.44
C GLN A 13 -19.12 -9.49 7.56
N ALA A 14 -18.06 -8.73 7.26
CA ALA A 14 -16.67 -9.18 7.33
C ALA A 14 -16.27 -9.61 8.75
N ALA A 15 -16.75 -8.90 9.78
CA ALA A 15 -16.49 -9.22 11.17
C ALA A 15 -16.94 -10.64 11.57
N ARG A 16 -17.95 -11.20 10.90
CA ARG A 16 -18.44 -12.57 11.14
C ARG A 16 -17.44 -13.65 10.66
N GLN A 17 -16.46 -13.25 9.88
CA GLN A 17 -15.43 -14.12 9.29
C GLN A 17 -14.02 -13.69 9.74
N ASP A 18 -13.91 -12.89 10.79
CA ASP A 18 -12.66 -12.29 11.26
C ASP A 18 -11.88 -11.56 10.15
N ALA A 19 -12.61 -10.97 9.19
CA ALA A 19 -12.03 -10.27 8.06
C ALA A 19 -12.06 -8.74 8.25
N VAL A 20 -11.12 -8.08 7.60
CA VAL A 20 -10.95 -6.63 7.61
C VAL A 20 -11.40 -6.05 6.27
N ILE A 21 -12.10 -4.92 6.30
CA ILE A 21 -12.36 -4.10 5.12
C ILE A 21 -11.25 -3.08 4.97
N LEU A 22 -10.65 -3.02 3.80
CA LEU A 22 -9.60 -2.07 3.48
C LEU A 22 -10.15 -0.93 2.63
N ILE A 23 -9.87 0.29 3.04
CA ILE A 23 -10.19 1.52 2.33
C ILE A 23 -8.91 2.03 1.67
N GLU A 24 -8.97 2.30 0.38
CA GLU A 24 -7.85 2.80 -0.39
C GLU A 24 -8.11 4.21 -0.92
N ALA A 25 -7.13 5.10 -0.75
CA ALA A 25 -7.09 6.39 -1.43
C ALA A 25 -6.35 6.23 -2.77
N LEU A 26 -6.96 6.71 -3.85
CA LEU A 26 -6.42 6.58 -5.21
C LEU A 26 -5.92 7.92 -5.76
N ASN A 27 -4.96 7.87 -6.67
CA ASN A 27 -4.53 9.07 -7.38
C ASN A 27 -5.60 9.54 -8.38
N SER A 28 -5.84 10.85 -8.41
CA SER A 28 -6.82 11.46 -9.31
C SER A 28 -6.32 11.61 -10.76
N PHE A 29 -5.04 11.44 -11.02
CA PHE A 29 -4.45 11.59 -12.35
C PHE A 29 -4.86 10.47 -13.30
N GLU A 30 -5.06 9.27 -12.76
CA GLU A 30 -5.44 8.08 -13.54
C GLU A 30 -6.89 7.66 -13.28
N ASN A 31 -7.42 7.98 -12.09
CA ASN A 31 -8.73 7.52 -11.65
C ASN A 31 -9.81 8.63 -11.70
N GLY A 32 -9.45 9.83 -12.16
CA GLY A 32 -10.36 10.97 -12.20
C GLY A 32 -10.80 11.44 -10.81
N PRO A 33 -11.98 12.07 -10.69
CA PRO A 33 -12.47 12.56 -9.39
C PRO A 33 -12.92 11.41 -8.51
N TYR A 34 -11.98 10.85 -7.75
CA TYR A 34 -12.24 9.75 -6.81
C TYR A 34 -12.65 10.29 -5.44
N LEU A 35 -13.40 9.48 -4.68
CA LEU A 35 -13.98 9.91 -3.39
C LEU A 35 -12.90 10.22 -2.33
N LEU A 36 -11.85 9.41 -2.28
CA LEU A 36 -10.75 9.52 -1.34
C LEU A 36 -9.44 9.56 -2.10
N THR A 37 -8.69 10.65 -1.96
CA THR A 37 -7.44 10.89 -2.68
C THR A 37 -6.28 11.27 -1.76
N SER A 38 -6.51 11.23 -0.45
CA SER A 38 -5.47 11.49 0.56
C SER A 38 -5.56 10.47 1.68
N THR A 39 -4.42 10.19 2.31
CA THR A 39 -4.34 9.30 3.48
C THR A 39 -5.17 9.85 4.64
N ARG A 40 -5.12 11.16 4.87
CA ARG A 40 -5.90 11.80 5.91
C ARG A 40 -7.40 11.57 5.73
N ASP A 41 -7.93 11.88 4.54
CA ASP A 41 -9.37 11.75 4.30
C ASP A 41 -9.82 10.29 4.38
N ALA A 42 -8.99 9.34 3.92
CA ALA A 42 -9.27 7.91 4.05
C ALA A 42 -9.28 7.46 5.51
N SER A 43 -8.33 7.93 6.33
CA SER A 43 -8.28 7.64 7.77
C SER A 43 -9.49 8.24 8.51
N GLU A 44 -9.81 9.50 8.26
CA GLU A 44 -10.99 10.14 8.84
C GLU A 44 -12.28 9.42 8.44
N PHE A 45 -12.40 9.02 7.18
CA PHE A 45 -13.53 8.22 6.71
C PHE A 45 -13.62 6.88 7.44
N ALA A 46 -12.54 6.11 7.51
CA ALA A 46 -12.51 4.81 8.17
C ALA A 46 -12.87 4.92 9.66
N ARG A 47 -12.22 5.83 10.39
CA ARG A 47 -12.48 6.07 11.82
C ARG A 47 -13.91 6.51 12.08
N SER A 48 -14.50 7.30 11.18
CA SER A 48 -15.87 7.80 11.32
C SER A 48 -16.96 6.73 11.22
N LEU A 49 -16.61 5.51 10.80
CA LEU A 49 -17.50 4.37 10.74
C LEU A 49 -17.62 3.66 12.11
N GLU A 50 -16.73 3.95 13.05
CA GLU A 50 -16.69 3.33 14.38
C GLU A 50 -16.65 1.78 14.32
N ARG A 51 -15.91 1.23 13.35
CA ARG A 51 -15.68 -0.20 13.15
C ARG A 51 -14.19 -0.50 13.24
N THR A 52 -13.80 -1.37 14.18
CA THR A 52 -12.39 -1.72 14.40
C THR A 52 -11.77 -2.53 13.25
N ASN A 53 -12.62 -3.18 12.46
CA ASN A 53 -12.23 -3.96 11.28
C ASN A 53 -12.34 -3.19 9.95
N VAL A 54 -12.37 -1.85 10.00
CA VAL A 54 -12.16 -1.00 8.83
C VAL A 54 -10.80 -0.34 8.96
N LYS A 55 -9.91 -0.61 8.02
CA LYS A 55 -8.52 -0.17 8.00
C LYS A 55 -8.17 0.42 6.64
N LEU A 56 -6.93 0.89 6.49
CA LEU A 56 -6.43 1.42 5.24
C LEU A 56 -5.60 0.38 4.49
N GLN A 57 -5.77 0.33 3.18
CA GLN A 57 -4.77 -0.09 2.22
C GLN A 57 -4.00 1.15 1.78
N TYR A 58 -2.70 1.16 2.04
CA TYR A 58 -1.83 2.27 1.67
C TYR A 58 -1.02 1.88 0.44
N ASP A 59 -1.41 2.39 -0.72
CA ASP A 59 -0.63 2.21 -1.94
C ASP A 59 0.40 3.33 -2.05
N ILE A 60 1.68 2.95 -1.99
CA ILE A 60 2.81 3.89 -2.04
C ILE A 60 2.83 4.64 -3.37
N TYR A 61 2.50 3.99 -4.49
CA TYR A 61 2.42 4.64 -5.80
C TYR A 61 1.36 5.74 -5.84
N HIS A 62 0.14 5.44 -5.38
CA HIS A 62 -0.93 6.42 -5.36
C HIS A 62 -0.58 7.61 -4.46
N MET A 63 -0.03 7.36 -3.28
CA MET A 63 0.28 8.40 -2.33
C MET A 63 1.54 9.19 -2.70
N GLN A 64 2.52 8.58 -3.39
CA GLN A 64 3.62 9.35 -3.99
C GLN A 64 3.10 10.39 -4.97
N ARG A 65 2.15 10.02 -5.82
CA ARG A 65 1.57 10.91 -6.81
C ARG A 65 0.70 12.01 -6.22
N MET A 66 0.04 11.76 -5.10
CA MET A 66 -0.91 12.69 -4.48
C MET A 66 -0.29 13.55 -3.39
N GLU A 67 0.51 12.97 -2.51
CA GLU A 67 0.95 13.61 -1.28
C GLU A 67 2.47 13.75 -1.19
N GLY A 68 3.22 12.77 -1.70
CA GLY A 68 4.63 12.62 -1.37
C GLY A 68 4.83 12.39 0.12
N ASN A 69 5.98 12.82 0.67
CA ASN A 69 6.28 12.78 2.12
C ASN A 69 5.96 11.42 2.79
N LEU A 70 6.14 10.32 2.03
CA LEU A 70 5.65 8.98 2.34
C LEU A 70 5.97 8.50 3.76
N ILE A 71 7.21 8.68 4.21
CA ILE A 71 7.65 8.14 5.52
C ILE A 71 6.97 8.86 6.68
N ALA A 72 6.80 10.18 6.60
CA ALA A 72 6.10 10.92 7.64
C ALA A 72 4.63 10.51 7.71
N THR A 73 3.98 10.35 6.55
CA THR A 73 2.60 9.89 6.46
C THR A 73 2.45 8.46 7.00
N LEU A 74 3.33 7.53 6.61
CA LEU A 74 3.33 6.16 7.14
C LEU A 74 3.47 6.14 8.66
N ARG A 75 4.38 6.94 9.23
CA ARG A 75 4.56 7.04 10.70
C ARG A 75 3.32 7.55 11.41
N GLU A 76 2.64 8.54 10.83
CA GLU A 76 1.45 9.15 11.40
C GLU A 76 0.24 8.19 11.39
N TYR A 77 0.06 7.45 10.29
CA TYR A 77 -1.14 6.64 10.07
C TYR A 77 -0.92 5.13 10.21
N ILE A 78 0.25 4.65 10.65
CA ILE A 78 0.58 3.22 10.68
C ILE A 78 -0.45 2.39 11.47
N SER A 79 -1.05 2.92 12.52
CA SER A 79 -2.08 2.24 13.31
C SER A 79 -3.40 2.02 12.56
N ASP A 80 -3.63 2.79 11.51
CA ASP A 80 -4.81 2.67 10.65
C ASP A 80 -4.56 1.75 9.45
N ILE A 81 -3.29 1.56 9.08
CA ILE A 81 -2.89 0.80 7.90
C ILE A 81 -2.79 -0.69 8.24
N ALA A 82 -3.51 -1.53 7.50
CA ALA A 82 -3.45 -2.98 7.62
C ALA A 82 -2.84 -3.66 6.38
N HIS A 83 -2.68 -2.94 5.29
CA HIS A 83 -2.03 -3.46 4.09
C HIS A 83 -1.30 -2.35 3.35
N ILE A 84 -0.14 -2.68 2.78
CA ILE A 84 0.64 -1.77 1.94
C ILE A 84 0.78 -2.38 0.55
N GLN A 85 0.65 -1.55 -0.48
CA GLN A 85 0.93 -1.93 -1.86
C GLN A 85 2.05 -1.09 -2.43
N VAL A 86 2.78 -1.68 -3.39
CA VAL A 86 3.93 -1.05 -4.03
C VAL A 86 3.86 -1.13 -5.55
N ALA A 87 4.14 -0.01 -6.19
CA ALA A 87 4.53 0.15 -7.57
C ALA A 87 5.39 1.40 -7.70
N ASP A 88 6.26 1.48 -8.70
CA ASP A 88 7.13 2.65 -8.85
C ASP A 88 6.47 3.77 -9.65
N SER A 89 6.81 5.00 -9.32
CA SER A 89 6.27 6.22 -9.95
C SER A 89 7.33 6.81 -10.90
N PRO A 90 6.90 7.36 -12.06
CA PRO A 90 5.51 7.60 -12.50
C PRO A 90 4.90 6.47 -13.32
N GLY A 91 5.66 5.46 -13.75
CA GLY A 91 5.23 4.46 -14.75
C GLY A 91 4.39 3.30 -14.19
N ARG A 92 4.16 3.23 -12.87
CA ARG A 92 3.52 2.12 -12.18
C ARG A 92 4.18 0.76 -12.43
N GLY A 93 5.52 0.77 -12.67
CA GLY A 93 6.33 -0.43 -12.86
C GLY A 93 6.73 -1.08 -11.53
N GLU A 94 7.56 -2.12 -11.61
CA GLU A 94 8.15 -2.78 -10.45
C GLU A 94 9.10 -1.82 -9.69
N PRO A 95 9.29 -2.02 -8.36
CA PRO A 95 10.25 -1.26 -7.56
C PRO A 95 11.64 -1.19 -8.22
N GLY A 96 12.19 0.01 -8.32
CA GLY A 96 13.49 0.29 -8.98
C GLY A 96 13.38 0.78 -10.42
N THR A 97 12.16 0.90 -10.97
CA THR A 97 11.96 1.42 -12.34
C THR A 97 11.59 2.89 -12.40
N GLY A 98 11.48 3.57 -11.26
CA GLY A 98 11.05 4.96 -11.18
C GLY A 98 11.80 5.79 -10.14
N GLU A 99 11.08 6.73 -9.51
CA GLU A 99 11.65 7.74 -8.61
C GLU A 99 11.58 7.37 -7.12
N ILE A 100 10.90 6.27 -6.76
CA ILE A 100 10.67 5.90 -5.35
C ILE A 100 11.86 5.09 -4.85
N HIS A 101 12.50 5.56 -3.77
CA HIS A 101 13.62 4.85 -3.17
C HIS A 101 13.16 3.72 -2.24
N TYR A 102 12.71 2.61 -2.82
CA TYR A 102 12.13 1.47 -2.11
C TYR A 102 13.02 0.85 -1.02
N PRO A 103 14.34 0.67 -1.18
CA PRO A 103 15.20 0.17 -0.10
C PRO A 103 15.08 1.00 1.17
N TYR A 104 15.04 2.33 1.05
CA TYR A 104 14.84 3.21 2.20
C TYR A 104 13.45 3.07 2.80
N ILE A 105 12.40 2.98 1.97
CA ILE A 105 11.02 2.81 2.45
C ILE A 105 10.87 1.49 3.21
N PHE A 106 11.38 0.39 2.68
CA PHE A 106 11.29 -0.92 3.33
C PHE A 106 12.02 -0.94 4.67
N HIS A 107 13.21 -0.35 4.74
CA HIS A 107 13.92 -0.19 6.00
C HIS A 107 13.09 0.63 7.01
N GLN A 108 12.50 1.74 6.57
CA GLN A 108 11.67 2.58 7.42
C GLN A 108 10.39 1.87 7.90
N LEU A 109 9.76 1.06 7.07
CA LEU A 109 8.60 0.25 7.46
C LEU A 109 8.94 -0.72 8.60
N GLU A 110 10.11 -1.37 8.56
CA GLU A 110 10.56 -2.21 9.67
C GLU A 110 10.82 -1.41 10.96
N GLU A 111 11.45 -0.24 10.86
CA GLU A 111 11.68 0.64 12.02
C GLU A 111 10.39 1.15 12.65
N ILE A 112 9.37 1.47 11.82
CA ILE A 112 8.03 1.88 12.28
C ILE A 112 7.31 0.71 12.97
N GLY A 113 7.74 -0.52 12.73
CA GLY A 113 7.14 -1.73 13.30
C GLY A 113 6.05 -2.35 12.44
N TYR A 114 5.97 -2.04 11.15
CA TYR A 114 5.07 -2.73 10.23
C TYR A 114 5.50 -4.21 10.09
N ARG A 115 4.54 -5.12 10.23
CA ARG A 115 4.79 -6.58 10.21
C ARG A 115 3.83 -7.34 9.30
N GLU A 116 2.93 -6.62 8.64
CA GLU A 116 1.96 -7.20 7.72
C GLU A 116 2.56 -7.37 6.31
N TYR A 117 1.81 -7.97 5.41
CA TYR A 117 2.23 -8.20 4.04
C TYR A 117 2.28 -6.93 3.22
N ILE A 118 3.26 -6.88 2.29
CA ILE A 118 3.36 -5.86 1.26
C ILE A 118 2.95 -6.50 -0.07
N GLY A 119 1.88 -5.99 -0.68
CA GLY A 119 1.36 -6.44 -1.96
C GLY A 119 2.08 -5.78 -3.12
N LEU A 120 2.25 -6.53 -4.21
CA LEU A 120 2.82 -6.02 -5.45
C LEU A 120 1.66 -5.71 -6.41
N GLU A 121 1.48 -4.43 -6.74
CA GLU A 121 0.43 -3.99 -7.66
C GLU A 121 1.00 -3.07 -8.74
N TYR A 122 1.81 -3.63 -9.62
CA TYR A 122 2.47 -2.88 -10.68
C TYR A 122 2.22 -3.49 -12.07
N ILE A 123 2.49 -2.70 -13.09
CA ILE A 123 2.49 -3.13 -14.49
C ILE A 123 3.91 -3.53 -14.86
N PRO A 124 4.20 -4.81 -15.13
CA PRO A 124 5.53 -5.26 -15.46
C PRO A 124 6.16 -4.45 -16.61
N SER A 125 7.30 -3.80 -16.37
CA SER A 125 8.00 -3.00 -17.38
C SER A 125 8.48 -3.85 -18.56
N THR A 126 8.75 -5.13 -18.31
CA THR A 126 9.14 -6.13 -19.32
C THR A 126 7.95 -6.70 -20.11
N GLY A 127 6.71 -6.41 -19.70
CA GLY A 127 5.49 -7.05 -20.22
C GLY A 127 5.30 -8.50 -19.76
N ASN A 128 6.17 -9.01 -18.86
CA ASN A 128 6.12 -10.36 -18.31
C ASN A 128 6.26 -10.32 -16.79
N THR A 129 5.27 -10.85 -16.08
CA THR A 129 5.23 -10.84 -14.62
C THR A 129 6.40 -11.61 -14.01
N GLN A 130 6.77 -12.78 -14.57
CA GLN A 130 7.84 -13.60 -14.03
C GLN A 130 9.19 -12.89 -14.11
N ASP A 131 9.46 -12.21 -15.23
CA ASP A 131 10.71 -11.47 -15.43
C ASP A 131 10.76 -10.24 -14.51
N SER A 132 9.62 -9.59 -14.29
CA SER A 132 9.51 -8.41 -13.42
C SER A 132 9.69 -8.72 -11.93
N LEU A 133 9.68 -9.97 -11.53
CA LEU A 133 9.96 -10.42 -10.15
C LEU A 133 11.45 -10.68 -9.89
N ALA A 134 12.34 -10.43 -10.86
CA ALA A 134 13.78 -10.73 -10.73
C ALA A 134 14.41 -10.04 -9.51
N TRP A 135 13.99 -8.82 -9.19
CA TRP A 135 14.46 -8.06 -8.02
C TRP A 135 14.13 -8.72 -6.66
N LEU A 136 13.14 -9.64 -6.62
CA LEU A 136 12.79 -10.44 -5.44
C LEU A 136 13.55 -11.77 -5.36
N LEU A 137 13.98 -12.32 -6.50
CA LEU A 137 14.38 -13.73 -6.60
C LEU A 137 15.81 -14.02 -6.15
N GLU A 138 16.67 -13.02 -6.01
CA GLU A 138 18.08 -13.26 -5.65
C GLU A 138 18.29 -13.78 -4.23
N ARG A 139 17.33 -13.59 -3.31
CA ARG A 139 17.47 -13.99 -1.89
C ARG A 139 16.36 -14.89 -1.32
N GLY A 140 15.33 -15.23 -2.07
CA GLY A 140 14.12 -15.85 -1.48
C GLY A 140 13.48 -16.99 -2.22
N ARG A 141 14.19 -18.06 -2.56
CA ARG A 141 13.52 -19.29 -3.00
C ARG A 141 13.03 -20.07 -1.78
N GLY A 142 11.76 -19.86 -1.42
CA GLY A 142 11.02 -20.75 -0.50
C GLY A 142 10.86 -20.28 0.94
N GLY A 143 10.96 -18.99 1.24
CA GLY A 143 10.74 -18.41 2.57
C GLY A 143 10.06 -17.04 2.52
N GLU A 144 9.64 -16.55 3.68
CA GLU A 144 9.24 -15.15 3.83
C GLU A 144 10.45 -14.27 3.57
N ILE A 145 10.29 -13.31 2.64
CA ILE A 145 11.33 -12.30 2.34
C ILE A 145 11.01 -11.07 3.20
N ARG A 146 11.95 -10.65 4.02
CA ARG A 146 11.83 -9.38 4.73
C ARG A 146 12.12 -8.25 3.75
N ALA A 147 11.26 -7.24 3.75
CA ALA A 147 11.38 -6.12 2.82
C ALA A 147 12.74 -5.40 2.92
N ALA A 148 13.31 -5.28 4.13
CA ALA A 148 14.62 -4.65 4.33
C ALA A 148 15.82 -5.47 3.80
N ASP A 149 15.63 -6.76 3.50
CA ASP A 149 16.69 -7.63 2.95
C ASP A 149 16.73 -7.59 1.41
N ILE A 150 15.82 -6.82 0.78
CA ILE A 150 15.71 -6.73 -0.67
C ILE A 150 16.72 -5.69 -1.20
N ASP A 151 17.65 -6.14 -2.02
CA ASP A 151 18.57 -5.27 -2.77
C ASP A 151 18.03 -5.03 -4.20
N ILE A 152 17.34 -3.91 -4.37
CA ILE A 152 16.70 -3.56 -5.64
C ILE A 152 17.72 -3.11 -6.69
N TYR A 153 18.89 -2.60 -6.27
CA TYR A 153 19.86 -1.98 -7.16
C TYR A 153 21.11 -2.81 -7.39
N GLY A 154 21.21 -4.02 -6.80
CA GLY A 154 22.32 -4.93 -7.01
C GLY A 154 23.69 -4.32 -6.66
N SER A 155 23.98 -4.20 -5.38
CA SER A 155 25.31 -3.74 -4.91
C SER A 155 26.33 -4.87 -4.88
#